data_8637f0a5b531d295f1e9340fa6670c98
#
_entry.id   8637f0a5b531d295f1e9340fa6670c98
#
_cell.length_a   1.000
_cell.length_b   1.000
_cell.length_c   1.000
_cell.angle_alpha   90.00
_cell.angle_beta   90.00
_cell.angle_gamma   90.00
#
_symmetry.space_group_name_H-M   'P 1'
#
loop_
_entity.id
_entity.type
_entity.pdbx_description
1 polymer ?
#
loop_
_entity_poly.entity_id
_entity_poly.type
_entity_poly.pdbx_seq_one_letter_code
_entity_poly.pdbx_strand_id
1 'polypeptide(L)'
;DQPRSRGLGDVYKRQKYIGVQRATSTVILFAMMHIFAHFWFWVTGVVVYCVMALMGDVPINSGMGIVLGFIAAFCWGGIYLFIKGYKNGMTVKLVRLLSKIPGLRGWGGRFMERHLEDLQKIDRQIAELQNQNKRSFFGSFALEYIGRFCQSFEIFFMLVLFGIDGGGGVSGYTLTFFHSFLILAFTSLFANILGFLPLQLGGREGGFALSVAQMGMGEGIGMFVSIISRVRELFWASVGLLLMKVGTGVSVPDGNEEHTG
;
A
#
# COMPACT_ATOMS: atom_id res chain seq x y z
N ASP A 1 -9.02 16.42 16.86
CA ASP A 1 -9.62 16.01 15.57
C ASP A 1 -8.65 15.15 14.81
N GLN A 2 -8.93 13.88 14.81
CA GLN A 2 -8.02 12.82 14.40
C GLN A 2 -8.07 12.55 12.89
N PRO A 3 -6.97 12.12 12.26
CA PRO A 3 -6.91 11.86 10.82
C PRO A 3 -7.59 10.52 10.47
N ARG A 4 -8.87 10.41 10.73
CA ARG A 4 -9.70 9.35 10.15
C ARG A 4 -9.98 9.57 8.66
N SER A 5 -9.36 10.55 8.05
CA SER A 5 -9.79 11.07 6.76
C SER A 5 -8.70 11.14 5.70
N ARG A 6 -7.75 10.19 5.64
CA ARG A 6 -6.84 10.20 4.48
C ARG A 6 -7.63 10.19 3.16
N GLY A 7 -8.76 9.46 3.10
CA GLY A 7 -9.66 9.48 1.94
C GLY A 7 -10.60 10.69 1.88
N LEU A 8 -11.20 11.10 3.00
CA LEU A 8 -12.15 12.21 3.04
C LEU A 8 -11.50 13.58 2.82
N GLY A 9 -10.28 13.79 3.35
CA GLY A 9 -9.53 15.02 3.10
C GLY A 9 -9.15 15.20 1.64
N ASP A 10 -8.79 14.11 0.96
CA ASP A 10 -8.50 14.11 -0.47
C ASP A 10 -9.75 14.38 -1.31
N VAL A 11 -10.89 13.79 -0.93
CA VAL A 11 -12.18 14.07 -1.59
C VAL A 11 -12.55 15.53 -1.44
N TYR A 12 -12.46 16.11 -0.23
CA TYR A 12 -12.81 17.51 0.01
C TYR A 12 -11.93 18.49 -0.79
N LYS A 13 -10.62 18.24 -0.86
CA LYS A 13 -9.71 19.07 -1.67
C LYS A 13 -10.01 18.97 -3.17
N ARG A 14 -10.32 17.79 -3.66
CA ARG A 14 -10.63 17.55 -5.07
C ARG A 14 -12.03 18.04 -5.46
N GLN A 15 -12.97 18.07 -4.51
CA GLN A 15 -14.32 18.61 -4.74
C GLN A 15 -14.32 20.06 -5.23
N LYS A 16 -13.32 20.85 -4.82
CA LYS A 16 -13.17 22.26 -5.21
C LYS A 16 -12.84 22.43 -6.70
N TYR A 17 -12.20 21.41 -7.31
CA TYR A 17 -11.72 21.46 -8.71
C TYR A 17 -12.47 20.54 -9.65
N ILE A 18 -13.03 19.47 -9.14
CA ILE A 18 -13.75 18.44 -9.88
C ILE A 18 -15.01 18.10 -9.09
N GLY A 19 -16.17 18.00 -9.73
CA GLY A 19 -17.43 17.65 -9.04
C GLY A 19 -17.28 16.47 -8.06
N VAL A 20 -17.99 16.55 -6.93
CA VAL A 20 -17.94 15.62 -5.79
C VAL A 20 -17.90 14.14 -6.22
N GLN A 21 -18.73 13.77 -7.17
CA GLN A 21 -18.86 12.40 -7.67
C GLN A 21 -17.58 11.88 -8.33
N ARG A 22 -16.94 12.71 -9.18
CA ARG A 22 -15.69 12.35 -9.86
C ARG A 22 -14.52 12.27 -8.88
N ALA A 23 -14.46 13.18 -7.90
CA ALA A 23 -13.44 13.18 -6.87
C ALA A 23 -13.49 11.90 -6.03
N THR A 24 -14.68 11.50 -5.58
CA THR A 24 -14.89 10.28 -4.77
C THR A 24 -14.52 9.02 -5.56
N SER A 25 -15.00 8.89 -6.80
CA SER A 25 -14.68 7.75 -7.68
C SER A 25 -13.18 7.61 -7.91
N THR A 26 -12.47 8.73 -8.11
CA THR A 26 -11.02 8.71 -8.35
C THR A 26 -10.25 8.27 -7.10
N VAL A 27 -10.65 8.70 -5.91
CA VAL A 27 -10.00 8.30 -4.65
C VAL A 27 -10.23 6.82 -4.36
N ILE A 28 -11.45 6.32 -4.59
CA ILE A 28 -11.76 4.90 -4.43
C ILE A 28 -10.93 4.05 -5.40
N LEU A 29 -10.87 4.45 -6.68
CA LEU A 29 -10.07 3.76 -7.69
C LEU A 29 -8.60 3.72 -7.29
N PHE A 30 -8.04 4.85 -6.87
CA PHE A 30 -6.65 4.92 -6.41
C PHE A 30 -6.40 3.98 -5.23
N ALA A 31 -7.26 4.01 -4.20
CA ALA A 31 -7.13 3.13 -3.04
C ALA A 31 -7.20 1.63 -3.43
N MET A 32 -8.11 1.29 -4.35
CA MET A 32 -8.25 -0.08 -4.86
C MET A 32 -7.00 -0.52 -5.62
N MET A 33 -6.47 0.32 -6.52
CA MET A 33 -5.25 -0.01 -7.28
C MET A 33 -4.05 -0.15 -6.36
N HIS A 34 -3.93 0.74 -5.39
CA HIS A 34 -2.88 0.72 -4.39
C HIS A 34 -2.85 -0.60 -3.59
N ILE A 35 -4.01 -1.04 -3.08
CA ILE A 35 -4.14 -2.31 -2.36
C ILE A 35 -3.85 -3.49 -3.28
N PHE A 36 -4.36 -3.48 -4.50
CA PHE A 36 -4.16 -4.55 -5.47
C PHE A 36 -2.68 -4.70 -5.88
N ALA A 37 -2.00 -3.57 -6.10
CA ALA A 37 -0.57 -3.54 -6.38
C ALA A 37 0.27 -4.08 -5.20
N HIS A 38 -0.14 -3.84 -3.96
CA HIS A 38 0.51 -4.42 -2.79
C HIS A 38 0.44 -5.95 -2.77
N PHE A 39 -0.73 -6.52 -2.99
CA PHE A 39 -0.88 -7.98 -3.02
C PHE A 39 0.01 -8.62 -4.09
N TRP A 40 0.05 -8.05 -5.28
CA TRP A 40 0.93 -8.54 -6.35
C TRP A 40 2.41 -8.37 -6.01
N PHE A 41 2.77 -7.26 -5.38
CA PHE A 41 4.15 -7.01 -4.95
C PHE A 41 4.59 -8.04 -3.89
N TRP A 42 3.74 -8.39 -2.93
CA TRP A 42 4.03 -9.41 -1.94
C TRP A 42 4.10 -10.83 -2.54
N VAL A 43 3.21 -11.16 -3.47
CA VAL A 43 3.31 -12.44 -4.21
C VAL A 43 4.64 -12.52 -4.95
N THR A 44 5.04 -11.45 -5.64
CA THR A 44 6.36 -11.39 -6.30
C THR A 44 7.48 -11.55 -5.27
N GLY A 45 7.37 -10.95 -4.09
CA GLY A 45 8.33 -11.14 -3.00
C GLY A 45 8.46 -12.60 -2.56
N VAL A 46 7.34 -13.30 -2.40
CA VAL A 46 7.35 -14.74 -2.07
C VAL A 46 8.05 -15.56 -3.17
N VAL A 47 7.73 -15.29 -4.44
CA VAL A 47 8.35 -15.98 -5.59
C VAL A 47 9.86 -15.71 -5.63
N VAL A 48 10.28 -14.46 -5.49
CA VAL A 48 11.70 -14.08 -5.48
C VAL A 48 12.41 -14.77 -4.30
N TYR A 49 11.83 -14.78 -3.11
CA TYR A 49 12.41 -15.49 -1.95
C TYR A 49 12.60 -16.98 -2.25
N CYS A 50 11.59 -17.64 -2.80
CA CYS A 50 11.70 -19.07 -3.15
C CYS A 50 12.82 -19.33 -4.19
N VAL A 51 12.94 -18.47 -5.20
CA VAL A 51 14.01 -18.59 -6.20
C VAL A 51 15.38 -18.40 -5.56
N MET A 52 15.58 -17.38 -4.73
CA MET A 52 16.85 -17.13 -4.02
C MET A 52 17.19 -18.25 -3.03
N ALA A 53 16.19 -18.82 -2.36
CA ALA A 53 16.38 -19.96 -1.47
C ALA A 53 16.82 -21.22 -2.23
N LEU A 54 16.29 -21.45 -3.43
CA LEU A 54 16.74 -22.54 -4.31
C LEU A 54 18.17 -22.34 -4.84
N MET A 55 18.59 -21.07 -5.01
CA MET A 55 19.96 -20.72 -5.39
C MET A 55 20.95 -20.80 -4.19
N GLY A 56 20.43 -20.86 -2.96
CA GLY A 56 21.24 -20.91 -1.73
C GLY A 56 21.62 -19.52 -1.20
N ASP A 57 21.07 -18.45 -1.75
CA ASP A 57 21.38 -17.07 -1.39
C ASP A 57 20.67 -16.61 -0.12
N VAL A 58 19.59 -17.26 0.27
CA VAL A 58 18.84 -16.99 1.52
C VAL A 58 18.54 -18.28 2.26
N PRO A 59 18.57 -18.26 3.61
CA PRO A 59 18.30 -19.45 4.40
C PRO A 59 16.82 -19.84 4.31
N ILE A 60 16.56 -21.13 4.15
CA ILE A 60 15.21 -21.69 4.24
C ILE A 60 15.18 -22.77 5.32
N ASN A 61 14.24 -22.65 6.23
CA ASN A 61 13.93 -23.67 7.23
C ASN A 61 12.43 -23.97 7.21
N SER A 62 12.03 -25.04 7.87
CA SER A 62 10.62 -25.47 7.91
C SER A 62 9.68 -24.37 8.43
N GLY A 63 10.12 -23.58 9.41
CA GLY A 63 9.35 -22.46 9.94
C GLY A 63 9.14 -21.36 8.90
N MET A 64 10.18 -21.00 8.16
CA MET A 64 10.10 -20.02 7.07
C MET A 64 9.20 -20.52 5.95
N GLY A 65 9.25 -21.80 5.58
CA GLY A 65 8.34 -22.39 4.60
C GLY A 65 6.86 -22.25 4.99
N ILE A 66 6.53 -22.47 6.27
CA ILE A 66 5.16 -22.27 6.79
C ILE A 66 4.75 -20.80 6.69
N VAL A 67 5.63 -19.87 7.08
CA VAL A 67 5.35 -18.42 7.02
C VAL A 67 5.12 -17.98 5.56
N LEU A 68 5.97 -18.40 4.63
CA LEU A 68 5.81 -18.10 3.21
C LEU A 68 4.52 -18.69 2.63
N GLY A 69 4.17 -19.92 3.00
CA GLY A 69 2.91 -20.55 2.62
C GLY A 69 1.71 -19.77 3.14
N PHE A 70 1.74 -19.30 4.37
CA PHE A 70 0.69 -18.46 4.95
C PHE A 70 0.58 -17.11 4.23
N ILE A 71 1.71 -16.43 3.96
CA ILE A 71 1.74 -15.17 3.21
C ILE A 71 1.17 -15.38 1.80
N ALA A 72 1.57 -16.44 1.11
CA ALA A 72 1.08 -16.76 -0.22
C ALA A 72 -0.44 -16.99 -0.21
N ALA A 73 -0.95 -17.79 0.74
CA ALA A 73 -2.38 -18.04 0.88
C ALA A 73 -3.17 -16.74 1.19
N PHE A 74 -2.63 -15.89 2.08
CA PHE A 74 -3.20 -14.59 2.39
C PHE A 74 -3.27 -13.67 1.16
N CYS A 75 -2.18 -13.59 0.40
CA CYS A 75 -2.11 -12.75 -0.80
C CYS A 75 -3.05 -13.25 -1.91
N TRP A 76 -3.07 -14.56 -2.18
CA TRP A 76 -3.98 -15.15 -3.16
C TRP A 76 -5.43 -14.99 -2.75
N GLY A 77 -5.74 -15.17 -1.46
CA GLY A 77 -7.06 -14.88 -0.91
C GLY A 77 -7.46 -13.42 -1.12
N GLY A 78 -6.56 -12.48 -0.84
CA GLY A 78 -6.77 -11.05 -1.07
C GLY A 78 -7.00 -10.70 -2.55
N ILE A 79 -6.18 -11.25 -3.46
CA ILE A 79 -6.33 -11.08 -4.91
C ILE A 79 -7.67 -11.64 -5.38
N TYR A 80 -8.02 -12.85 -4.94
CA TYR A 80 -9.31 -13.48 -5.29
C TYR A 80 -10.48 -12.62 -4.81
N LEU A 81 -10.44 -12.17 -3.56
CA LEU A 81 -11.47 -11.31 -2.99
C LEU A 81 -11.54 -9.98 -3.77
N PHE A 82 -10.40 -9.40 -4.13
CA PHE A 82 -10.36 -8.17 -4.91
C PHE A 82 -11.01 -8.33 -6.28
N ILE A 83 -10.62 -9.36 -7.04
CA ILE A 83 -11.16 -9.62 -8.39
C ILE A 83 -12.66 -9.91 -8.33
N LYS A 84 -13.10 -10.71 -7.35
CA LYS A 84 -14.51 -11.04 -7.17
C LYS A 84 -15.31 -9.81 -6.70
N GLY A 85 -14.72 -9.00 -5.82
CA GLY A 85 -15.31 -7.75 -5.33
C GLY A 85 -15.46 -6.71 -6.42
N TYR A 86 -14.42 -6.54 -7.20
CA TYR A 86 -14.43 -5.65 -8.35
C TYR A 86 -15.55 -6.00 -9.35
N LYS A 87 -15.80 -7.30 -9.57
CA LYS A 87 -16.84 -7.75 -10.53
C LYS A 87 -18.27 -7.69 -10.00
N ASN A 88 -18.49 -7.88 -8.70
CA ASN A 88 -19.82 -8.19 -8.16
C ASN A 88 -20.33 -7.21 -7.09
N GLY A 89 -19.61 -6.11 -6.80
CA GLY A 89 -19.90 -5.24 -5.67
C GLY A 89 -19.78 -6.03 -4.36
N MET A 90 -18.74 -5.80 -3.57
CA MET A 90 -18.44 -6.71 -2.46
C MET A 90 -18.42 -6.04 -1.09
N THR A 91 -18.57 -4.72 -1.05
CA THR A 91 -18.46 -3.98 0.21
C THR A 91 -19.49 -4.47 1.22
N VAL A 92 -20.75 -4.60 0.80
CA VAL A 92 -21.83 -5.15 1.62
C VAL A 92 -21.60 -6.62 2.00
N LYS A 93 -21.12 -7.44 1.04
CA LYS A 93 -20.85 -8.86 1.31
C LYS A 93 -19.68 -9.08 2.25
N LEU A 94 -18.64 -8.25 2.14
CA LEU A 94 -17.45 -8.31 3.02
C LEU A 94 -17.83 -7.96 4.46
N VAL A 95 -18.57 -6.87 4.67
CA VAL A 95 -19.05 -6.49 6.00
C VAL A 95 -19.95 -7.59 6.58
N ARG A 96 -20.82 -8.19 5.77
CA ARG A 96 -21.66 -9.33 6.19
C ARG A 96 -20.83 -10.58 6.52
N LEU A 97 -19.73 -10.83 5.81
CA LEU A 97 -18.82 -11.94 6.12
C LEU A 97 -18.07 -11.68 7.44
N LEU A 98 -17.57 -10.47 7.65
CA LEU A 98 -16.90 -10.05 8.89
C LEU A 98 -17.86 -10.13 10.10
N SER A 99 -19.14 -9.82 9.90
CA SER A 99 -20.15 -9.93 10.95
C SER A 99 -20.46 -11.37 11.37
N LYS A 100 -19.99 -12.38 10.60
CA LYS A 100 -20.12 -13.81 11.00
C LYS A 100 -19.01 -14.28 11.93
N ILE A 101 -17.92 -13.51 12.08
CA ILE A 101 -16.80 -13.86 12.95
C ILE A 101 -17.24 -13.69 14.41
N PRO A 102 -17.10 -14.74 15.27
CA PRO A 102 -17.39 -14.64 16.68
C PRO A 102 -16.52 -13.55 17.32
N GLY A 103 -17.13 -12.55 17.97
CA GLY A 103 -16.48 -11.34 18.51
C GLY A 103 -16.77 -10.06 17.71
N LEU A 104 -16.98 -10.13 16.39
CA LEU A 104 -17.35 -8.97 15.55
C LEU A 104 -18.84 -8.91 15.20
N ARG A 105 -19.60 -9.94 15.60
CA ARG A 105 -21.03 -10.13 15.24
C ARG A 105 -21.92 -8.96 15.66
N GLY A 106 -21.75 -8.47 16.89
CA GLY A 106 -22.56 -7.36 17.41
C GLY A 106 -22.16 -5.99 16.86
N TRP A 107 -20.87 -5.83 16.51
CA TRP A 107 -20.36 -4.62 15.90
C TRP A 107 -20.73 -4.56 14.40
N GLY A 108 -20.55 -5.67 13.67
CA GLY A 108 -20.83 -5.76 12.24
C GLY A 108 -22.31 -5.56 11.90
N GLY A 109 -23.23 -6.07 12.73
CA GLY A 109 -24.67 -5.84 12.56
C GLY A 109 -25.04 -4.37 12.69
N ARG A 110 -24.63 -3.73 13.78
CA ARG A 110 -24.87 -2.29 14.03
C ARG A 110 -24.19 -1.38 13.00
N PHE A 111 -23.00 -1.75 12.53
CA PHE A 111 -22.31 -1.02 11.48
C PHE A 111 -23.05 -1.12 10.15
N MET A 112 -23.52 -2.32 9.80
CA MET A 112 -24.31 -2.57 8.60
C MET A 112 -25.59 -1.75 8.57
N GLU A 113 -26.35 -1.75 9.67
CA GLU A 113 -27.62 -1.00 9.77
C GLU A 113 -27.41 0.51 9.60
N ARG A 114 -26.32 1.05 10.17
CA ARG A 114 -26.03 2.50 10.11
C ARG A 114 -25.48 2.95 8.76
N HIS A 115 -24.77 2.10 8.05
CA HIS A 115 -23.99 2.48 6.86
C HIS A 115 -24.37 1.70 5.60
N LEU A 116 -25.52 1.01 5.59
CA LEU A 116 -25.93 0.20 4.45
C LEU A 116 -26.03 1.01 3.15
N GLU A 117 -26.60 2.22 3.22
CA GLU A 117 -26.75 3.11 2.06
C GLU A 117 -25.38 3.57 1.54
N ASP A 118 -24.45 3.92 2.45
CA ASP A 118 -23.10 4.32 2.08
C ASP A 118 -22.32 3.18 1.45
N LEU A 119 -22.44 1.97 2.01
CA LEU A 119 -21.82 0.76 1.45
C LEU A 119 -22.38 0.42 0.06
N GLN A 120 -23.69 0.53 -0.14
CA GLN A 120 -24.31 0.33 -1.44
C GLN A 120 -23.89 1.43 -2.45
N LYS A 121 -23.73 2.66 -1.99
CA LYS A 121 -23.22 3.76 -2.81
C LYS A 121 -21.78 3.51 -3.28
N ILE A 122 -20.93 3.00 -2.37
CA ILE A 122 -19.56 2.56 -2.72
C ILE A 122 -19.61 1.42 -3.75
N ASP A 123 -20.46 0.41 -3.54
CA ASP A 123 -20.58 -0.71 -4.49
C ASP A 123 -21.06 -0.23 -5.88
N ARG A 124 -21.97 0.75 -5.96
CA ARG A 124 -22.39 1.38 -7.23
C ARG A 124 -21.24 2.15 -7.88
N GLN A 125 -20.47 2.93 -7.11
CA GLN A 125 -19.32 3.66 -7.63
C GLN A 125 -18.25 2.73 -8.17
N ILE A 126 -18.01 1.59 -7.49
CA ILE A 126 -17.10 0.55 -7.97
C ILE A 126 -17.63 -0.07 -9.28
N ALA A 127 -18.95 -0.31 -9.39
CA ALA A 127 -19.56 -0.82 -10.60
C ALA A 127 -19.48 0.17 -11.78
N GLU A 128 -19.63 1.49 -11.51
CA GLU A 128 -19.44 2.53 -12.51
C GLU A 128 -17.99 2.58 -13.00
N LEU A 129 -17.00 2.34 -12.11
CA LEU A 129 -15.58 2.25 -12.48
C LEU A 129 -15.28 1.08 -13.42
N GLN A 130 -16.07 -0.01 -13.37
CA GLN A 130 -15.91 -1.14 -14.30
C GLN A 130 -16.21 -0.77 -15.75
N ASN A 131 -17.08 0.22 -15.97
CA ASN A 131 -17.40 0.74 -17.30
C ASN A 131 -16.34 1.72 -17.82
N GLN A 132 -15.37 2.10 -16.98
CA GLN A 132 -14.26 2.92 -17.41
C GLN A 132 -13.26 2.11 -18.24
N ASN A 133 -12.50 2.83 -19.05
CA ASN A 133 -11.54 2.26 -19.99
C ASN A 133 -10.55 1.32 -19.28
N LYS A 134 -10.57 0.02 -19.63
CA LYS A 134 -9.64 -1.01 -19.12
C LYS A 134 -8.18 -0.57 -19.20
N ARG A 135 -7.84 0.25 -20.20
CA ARG A 135 -6.50 0.80 -20.38
C ARG A 135 -6.07 1.70 -19.22
N SER A 136 -6.97 2.53 -18.70
CA SER A 136 -6.69 3.37 -17.53
C SER A 136 -6.52 2.54 -16.26
N PHE A 137 -7.31 1.49 -16.08
CA PHE A 137 -7.19 0.57 -14.96
C PHE A 137 -5.81 -0.12 -14.94
N PHE A 138 -5.45 -0.78 -16.05
CA PHE A 138 -4.16 -1.46 -16.14
C PHE A 138 -2.97 -0.49 -16.12
N GLY A 139 -3.14 0.71 -16.68
CA GLY A 139 -2.12 1.76 -16.63
C GLY A 139 -1.86 2.24 -15.21
N SER A 140 -2.91 2.50 -14.43
CA SER A 140 -2.78 2.88 -13.01
C SER A 140 -2.16 1.77 -12.17
N PHE A 141 -2.57 0.52 -12.40
CA PHE A 141 -1.98 -0.64 -11.72
C PHE A 141 -0.47 -0.77 -12.04
N ALA A 142 -0.12 -0.68 -13.32
CA ALA A 142 1.27 -0.79 -13.75
C ALA A 142 2.14 0.31 -13.15
N LEU A 143 1.66 1.56 -13.13
CA LEU A 143 2.38 2.68 -12.53
C LEU A 143 2.58 2.49 -11.02
N GLU A 144 1.55 2.04 -10.30
CA GLU A 144 1.67 1.73 -8.87
C GLU A 144 2.68 0.60 -8.61
N TYR A 145 2.62 -0.46 -9.41
CA TYR A 145 3.54 -1.59 -9.28
C TYR A 145 4.99 -1.21 -9.60
N ILE A 146 5.21 -0.47 -10.70
CA ILE A 146 6.53 0.04 -11.10
C ILE A 146 7.06 1.01 -10.03
N GLY A 147 6.22 1.88 -9.48
CA GLY A 147 6.60 2.78 -8.40
C GLY A 147 7.16 2.03 -7.19
N ARG A 148 6.55 0.90 -6.81
CA ARG A 148 7.06 0.04 -5.73
C ARG A 148 8.37 -0.64 -6.08
N PHE A 149 8.47 -1.10 -7.31
CA PHE A 149 9.73 -1.67 -7.81
C PHE A 149 10.85 -0.61 -7.77
N CYS A 150 10.58 0.61 -8.21
CA CYS A 150 11.51 1.72 -8.12
C CYS A 150 11.89 2.06 -6.66
N GLN A 151 10.96 1.93 -5.72
CA GLN A 151 11.24 2.13 -4.31
C GLN A 151 12.27 1.12 -3.75
N SER A 152 12.39 -0.07 -4.36
CA SER A 152 13.43 -1.04 -3.97
C SER A 152 14.85 -0.52 -4.21
N PHE A 153 15.05 0.35 -5.21
CA PHE A 153 16.35 0.99 -5.45
C PHE A 153 16.78 1.89 -4.30
N GLU A 154 15.85 2.50 -3.58
CA GLU A 154 16.17 3.29 -2.39
C GLU A 154 16.88 2.43 -1.35
N ILE A 155 16.31 1.26 -1.04
CA ILE A 155 16.91 0.33 -0.09
C ILE A 155 18.22 -0.23 -0.66
N PHE A 156 18.27 -0.52 -1.94
CA PHE A 156 19.48 -0.98 -2.62
C PHE A 156 20.64 0.02 -2.43
N PHE A 157 20.42 1.29 -2.72
CA PHE A 157 21.46 2.30 -2.53
C PHE A 157 21.85 2.48 -1.06
N MET A 158 20.91 2.34 -0.13
CA MET A 158 21.24 2.34 1.30
C MET A 158 22.14 1.15 1.68
N LEU A 159 21.83 -0.06 1.20
CA LEU A 159 22.66 -1.25 1.49
C LEU A 159 24.06 -1.10 0.89
N VAL A 160 24.17 -0.64 -0.35
CA VAL A 160 25.46 -0.38 -1.00
C VAL A 160 26.27 0.68 -0.23
N LEU A 161 25.61 1.74 0.26
CA LEU A 161 26.26 2.77 1.09
C LEU A 161 26.84 2.18 2.40
N PHE A 162 26.20 1.15 2.94
CA PHE A 162 26.71 0.42 4.12
C PHE A 162 27.76 -0.65 3.78
N GLY A 163 28.22 -0.71 2.53
CA GLY A 163 29.21 -1.69 2.09
C GLY A 163 28.66 -3.10 1.89
N ILE A 164 27.32 -3.26 1.76
CA ILE A 164 26.68 -4.53 1.44
C ILE A 164 26.47 -4.57 -0.06
N ASP A 165 27.48 -5.01 -0.78
CA ASP A 165 27.53 -5.07 -2.24
C ASP A 165 27.52 -6.50 -2.81
N GLY A 166 27.32 -7.51 -1.94
CA GLY A 166 27.31 -8.92 -2.33
C GLY A 166 28.66 -9.44 -2.84
N GLY A 167 29.78 -8.78 -2.49
CA GLY A 167 31.13 -9.13 -2.94
C GLY A 167 31.57 -8.38 -4.20
N GLY A 168 30.79 -7.38 -4.62
CA GLY A 168 31.08 -6.53 -5.76
C GLY A 168 30.79 -7.15 -7.13
N GLY A 169 30.98 -6.37 -8.18
CA GLY A 169 30.67 -6.76 -9.53
C GLY A 169 29.16 -6.87 -9.83
N VAL A 170 28.83 -7.21 -11.08
CA VAL A 170 27.43 -7.25 -11.54
C VAL A 170 26.60 -8.26 -10.74
N SER A 171 27.17 -9.43 -10.46
CA SER A 171 26.49 -10.50 -9.70
C SER A 171 26.17 -10.06 -8.27
N GLY A 172 27.13 -9.44 -7.56
CA GLY A 172 26.93 -8.96 -6.20
C GLY A 172 25.88 -7.87 -6.11
N TYR A 173 25.92 -6.87 -7.00
CA TYR A 173 24.91 -5.83 -7.04
C TYR A 173 23.53 -6.38 -7.40
N THR A 174 23.42 -7.37 -8.27
CA THR A 174 22.16 -8.03 -8.58
C THR A 174 21.58 -8.72 -7.35
N LEU A 175 22.40 -9.46 -6.62
CA LEU A 175 22.01 -10.12 -5.37
C LEU A 175 21.53 -9.10 -4.32
N THR A 176 22.29 -8.02 -4.13
CA THR A 176 21.93 -6.93 -3.20
C THR A 176 20.61 -6.27 -3.61
N PHE A 177 20.35 -6.11 -4.90
CA PHE A 177 19.07 -5.58 -5.37
C PHE A 177 17.91 -6.52 -5.02
N PHE A 178 18.03 -7.82 -5.22
CA PHE A 178 16.99 -8.78 -4.83
C PHE A 178 16.78 -8.82 -3.31
N HIS A 179 17.84 -8.73 -2.51
CA HIS A 179 17.71 -8.55 -1.06
C HIS A 179 16.92 -7.29 -0.72
N SER A 180 17.23 -6.16 -1.36
CA SER A 180 16.52 -4.88 -1.15
C SER A 180 15.04 -4.99 -1.51
N PHE A 181 14.73 -5.68 -2.60
CA PHE A 181 13.36 -5.96 -3.01
C PHE A 181 12.61 -6.79 -1.96
N LEU A 182 13.22 -7.85 -1.44
CA LEU A 182 12.63 -8.69 -0.40
C LEU A 182 12.43 -7.92 0.91
N ILE A 183 13.42 -7.12 1.32
CA ILE A 183 13.32 -6.28 2.51
C ILE A 183 12.12 -5.34 2.39
N LEU A 184 11.95 -4.67 1.24
CA LEU A 184 10.80 -3.80 1.00
C LEU A 184 9.48 -4.58 1.01
N ALA A 185 9.42 -5.74 0.35
CA ALA A 185 8.22 -6.54 0.25
C ALA A 185 7.73 -7.00 1.63
N PHE A 186 8.62 -7.61 2.44
CA PHE A 186 8.27 -8.07 3.77
C PHE A 186 8.00 -6.92 4.74
N THR A 187 8.79 -5.87 4.73
CA THR A 187 8.56 -4.69 5.57
C THR A 187 7.20 -4.05 5.26
N SER A 188 6.85 -3.90 3.98
CA SER A 188 5.56 -3.34 3.60
C SER A 188 4.39 -4.24 3.99
N LEU A 189 4.56 -5.56 3.95
CA LEU A 189 3.57 -6.52 4.42
C LEU A 189 3.33 -6.35 5.94
N PHE A 190 4.39 -6.35 6.75
CA PHE A 190 4.28 -6.13 8.20
C PHE A 190 3.65 -4.78 8.52
N ALA A 191 4.08 -3.71 7.83
CA ALA A 191 3.53 -2.38 8.03
C ALA A 191 2.03 -2.30 7.69
N ASN A 192 1.58 -3.02 6.67
CA ASN A 192 0.16 -3.05 6.31
C ASN A 192 -0.69 -3.92 7.25
N ILE A 193 -0.17 -5.06 7.72
CA ILE A 193 -0.84 -5.91 8.72
C ILE A 193 -1.01 -5.13 10.03
N LEU A 194 0.02 -4.39 10.45
CA LEU A 194 0.02 -3.56 11.64
C LEU A 194 -0.47 -2.12 11.39
N GLY A 195 -1.16 -1.90 10.27
CA GLY A 195 -1.64 -0.57 9.84
C GLY A 195 -2.65 0.09 10.78
N PHE A 196 -3.17 -0.65 11.77
CA PHE A 196 -4.01 -0.10 12.85
C PHE A 196 -3.21 0.71 13.88
N LEU A 197 -1.87 0.57 13.92
CA LEU A 197 -1.01 1.37 14.79
C LEU A 197 -0.87 2.79 14.24
N PRO A 198 -0.92 3.82 15.11
CA PRO A 198 -0.75 5.19 14.68
C PRO A 198 0.64 5.36 14.06
N LEU A 199 0.70 5.98 12.88
CA LEU A 199 1.92 6.19 12.07
C LEU A 199 2.69 4.90 11.72
N GLN A 200 2.10 3.73 11.93
CA GLN A 200 2.75 2.40 11.76
C GLN A 200 4.05 2.26 12.60
N LEU A 201 4.12 3.00 13.73
CA LEU A 201 5.27 2.95 14.63
C LEU A 201 5.43 1.53 15.21
N GLY A 202 6.67 1.04 15.19
CA GLY A 202 7.03 -0.31 15.60
C GLY A 202 6.82 -1.37 14.52
N GLY A 203 5.73 -1.32 13.76
CA GLY A 203 5.44 -2.30 12.70
C GLY A 203 6.42 -2.24 11.53
N ARG A 204 6.77 -1.03 11.11
CA ARG A 204 7.70 -0.81 10.01
C ARG A 204 9.15 -1.02 10.45
N GLU A 205 9.51 -0.50 11.60
CA GLU A 205 10.84 -0.69 12.20
C GLU A 205 11.11 -2.17 12.46
N GLY A 206 10.17 -2.87 13.07
CA GLY A 206 10.26 -4.32 13.27
C GLY A 206 10.30 -5.09 11.95
N GLY A 207 9.53 -4.66 10.95
CA GLY A 207 9.56 -5.23 9.60
C GLY A 207 10.94 -5.10 8.94
N PHE A 208 11.58 -3.95 9.02
CA PHE A 208 12.96 -3.76 8.51
C PHE A 208 13.97 -4.63 9.28
N ALA A 209 13.94 -4.60 10.60
CA ALA A 209 14.86 -5.38 11.43
C ALA A 209 14.74 -6.89 11.16
N LEU A 210 13.52 -7.41 11.15
CA LEU A 210 13.26 -8.83 10.87
C LEU A 210 13.65 -9.21 9.43
N SER A 211 13.32 -8.39 8.45
CA SER A 211 13.64 -8.70 7.05
C SER A 211 15.14 -8.73 6.81
N VAL A 212 15.89 -7.77 7.36
CA VAL A 212 17.35 -7.71 7.25
C VAL A 212 18.02 -8.88 7.99
N ALA A 213 17.53 -9.21 9.20
CA ALA A 213 18.04 -10.35 9.97
C ALA A 213 17.83 -11.69 9.23
N GLN A 214 16.68 -11.88 8.56
CA GLN A 214 16.40 -13.08 7.76
C GLN A 214 17.29 -13.21 6.51
N MET A 215 17.87 -12.11 6.04
CA MET A 215 18.84 -12.11 4.94
C MET A 215 20.29 -12.34 5.42
N GLY A 216 20.49 -12.65 6.72
CA GLY A 216 21.81 -12.85 7.31
C GLY A 216 22.61 -11.57 7.52
N MET A 217 22.00 -10.40 7.42
CA MET A 217 22.62 -9.11 7.67
C MET A 217 22.45 -8.70 9.14
N GLY A 218 23.33 -7.82 9.64
CA GLY A 218 23.26 -7.35 11.03
C GLY A 218 21.98 -6.56 11.31
N GLU A 219 21.33 -6.82 12.45
CA GLU A 219 20.08 -6.16 12.87
C GLU A 219 20.18 -4.62 12.86
N GLY A 220 21.36 -4.07 13.16
CA GLY A 220 21.61 -2.64 13.13
C GLY A 220 21.33 -1.98 11.77
N ILE A 221 21.57 -2.70 10.67
CA ILE A 221 21.34 -2.22 9.31
C ILE A 221 19.85 -1.97 9.09
N GLY A 222 18.97 -2.88 9.53
CA GLY A 222 17.53 -2.71 9.43
C GLY A 222 17.01 -1.47 10.17
N MET A 223 17.54 -1.20 11.36
CA MET A 223 17.22 0.02 12.11
C MET A 223 17.70 1.28 11.39
N PHE A 224 18.92 1.28 10.84
CA PHE A 224 19.43 2.42 10.07
C PHE A 224 18.60 2.71 8.83
N VAL A 225 18.26 1.69 8.04
CA VAL A 225 17.38 1.83 6.86
C VAL A 225 16.03 2.41 7.28
N SER A 226 15.48 1.97 8.40
CA SER A 226 14.24 2.49 8.94
C SER A 226 14.34 3.97 9.32
N ILE A 227 15.39 4.38 10.04
CA ILE A 227 15.61 5.76 10.45
C ILE A 227 15.78 6.67 9.24
N ILE A 228 16.61 6.29 8.26
CA ILE A 228 16.83 7.08 7.04
C ILE A 228 15.52 7.25 6.27
N SER A 229 14.73 6.18 6.15
CA SER A 229 13.41 6.24 5.51
C SER A 229 12.46 7.21 6.22
N ARG A 230 12.49 7.26 7.56
CA ARG A 230 11.69 8.23 8.35
C ARG A 230 12.14 9.67 8.15
N VAL A 231 13.45 9.91 8.17
CA VAL A 231 14.01 11.25 7.93
C VAL A 231 13.58 11.75 6.54
N ARG A 232 13.68 10.90 5.51
CA ARG A 232 13.21 11.24 4.17
C ARG A 232 11.70 11.57 4.16
N GLU A 233 10.86 10.78 4.82
CA GLU A 233 9.42 11.03 4.89
C GLU A 233 9.10 12.37 5.55
N LEU A 234 9.77 12.67 6.67
CA LEU A 234 9.64 13.95 7.35
C LEU A 234 10.09 15.13 6.48
N PHE A 235 11.21 14.96 5.76
CA PHE A 235 11.69 15.95 4.81
C PHE A 235 10.65 16.27 3.73
N TRP A 236 10.13 15.24 3.05
CA TRP A 236 9.12 15.43 2.00
C TRP A 236 7.79 15.95 2.54
N ALA A 237 7.40 15.54 3.75
CA ALA A 237 6.22 16.09 4.41
C ALA A 237 6.39 17.59 4.68
N SER A 238 7.57 18.01 5.15
CA SER A 238 7.92 19.42 5.39
C SER A 238 7.89 20.24 4.10
N VAL A 239 8.49 19.70 3.02
CA VAL A 239 8.44 20.32 1.69
C VAL A 239 6.99 20.45 1.20
N GLY A 240 6.18 19.41 1.36
CA GLY A 240 4.76 19.45 0.99
C GLY A 240 3.97 20.51 1.75
N LEU A 241 4.23 20.66 3.05
CA LEU A 241 3.60 21.70 3.89
C LEU A 241 4.02 23.13 3.46
N LEU A 242 5.30 23.33 3.14
CA LEU A 242 5.81 24.60 2.63
C LEU A 242 5.17 24.97 1.30
N LEU A 243 5.09 24.01 0.37
CA LEU A 243 4.45 24.23 -0.93
C LEU A 243 2.95 24.53 -0.81
N MET A 244 2.25 23.91 0.14
CA MET A 244 0.84 24.23 0.42
C MET A 244 0.69 25.68 0.90
N LYS A 245 1.60 26.18 1.73
CA LYS A 245 1.56 27.56 2.22
C LYS A 245 1.77 28.58 1.10
N VAL A 246 2.63 28.26 0.13
CA VAL A 246 2.86 29.11 -1.06
C VAL A 246 1.68 29.05 -2.03
N GLY A 247 1.02 27.88 -2.19
CA GLY A 247 -0.10 27.69 -3.12
C GLY A 247 -1.42 28.31 -2.67
N THR A 248 -1.58 28.69 -1.40
CA THR A 248 -2.81 29.36 -0.91
C THR A 248 -2.94 30.82 -1.36
N GLY A 249 -1.94 31.37 -2.04
CA GLY A 249 -1.98 32.72 -2.63
C GLY A 249 -2.65 32.79 -4.01
N VAL A 250 -3.01 31.68 -4.62
CA VAL A 250 -3.75 31.68 -5.89
C VAL A 250 -5.25 31.73 -5.59
N SER A 251 -5.84 32.94 -5.70
CA SER A 251 -7.29 33.14 -5.65
C SER A 251 -7.95 32.33 -6.78
N VAL A 252 -8.79 31.36 -6.40
CA VAL A 252 -9.70 30.70 -7.34
C VAL A 252 -10.73 31.72 -7.74
N PRO A 253 -10.97 31.97 -9.04
CA PRO A 253 -12.05 32.85 -9.47
C PRO A 253 -13.37 32.35 -8.90
N ASP A 254 -14.08 33.20 -8.19
CA ASP A 254 -15.45 32.94 -7.71
C ASP A 254 -16.32 32.72 -8.94
N GLY A 255 -16.73 31.47 -9.18
CA GLY A 255 -17.67 31.09 -10.22
C GLY A 255 -19.12 31.46 -9.85
N ASN A 256 -19.35 32.68 -9.41
CA ASN A 256 -20.66 33.25 -9.14
C ASN A 256 -20.90 34.46 -10.06
N GLU A 257 -20.91 34.24 -11.36
CA GLU A 257 -21.60 35.14 -12.28
C GLU A 257 -22.18 34.32 -13.43
N GLU A 258 -23.44 33.84 -13.24
CA GLU A 258 -24.39 33.58 -14.30
C GLU A 258 -25.70 33.05 -13.71
N HIS A 259 -26.48 33.96 -13.12
CA HIS A 259 -27.95 33.87 -13.06
C HIS A 259 -28.51 35.28 -12.80
N THR A 260 -28.39 36.15 -13.80
CA THR A 260 -29.33 37.26 -13.99
C THR A 260 -29.38 37.56 -15.49
N GLY A 261 -30.47 37.12 -16.13
CA GLY A 261 -30.78 37.41 -17.51
C GLY A 261 -31.98 36.60 -17.95
#